data_d49c4724e5f5f7833e4ceb3043d1312d
#
_entry.id   d49c4724e5f5f7833e4ceb3043d1312d
#
_cell.length_a   1.000
_cell.length_b   1.000
_cell.length_c   1.000
_cell.angle_alpha   90.00
_cell.angle_beta   90.00
_cell.angle_gamma   90.00
#
_symmetry.space_group_name_H-M   'P 1'
#
loop_
_entity.id
_entity.type
_entity.pdbx_description
1 polymer ?
#
loop_
_entity_poly.entity_id
_entity_poly.type
_entity_poly.pdbx_seq_one_letter_code
_entity_poly.pdbx_strand_id
1 'polypeptide(L)'
;AAIKYAPQFGICVVSPIIAQACLESGYGTSYKAQYHNYFGMKYRKNRLDCHSGYFRDGSQEQKADGTYYPIEDDWYAFESLDAGVKGYFQYTSIPRYDNLKGVTDPHKYLELIREDGYATSLDYVKNVWAVVEKMGLTKYDERVIMEEETKMGYTNSPLIDCTVLSPNHSGQRTHKIDRITPHCVVGQLSAESIGACFPSGREASCNYGVGYDGRQCLIVEEKNRSWCTSSSANDQRAITIEVASDKTAPYVFTNEAYKGLVELCIDICKRNGFNKVLWFADKDK
;
A
#
# COMPACT_ATOMS: atom_id res chain seq x y z
N ALA A 1 -13.53 -10.70 3.51
CA ALA A 1 -14.10 -9.36 3.29
C ALA A 1 -13.07 -8.26 3.63
N ALA A 2 -12.52 -8.17 4.87
CA ALA A 2 -11.61 -7.08 5.24
C ALA A 2 -10.41 -6.95 4.29
N ILE A 3 -9.69 -8.02 4.00
CA ILE A 3 -8.56 -8.05 3.05
C ILE A 3 -8.97 -7.53 1.66
N LYS A 4 -10.16 -7.88 1.19
CA LYS A 4 -10.71 -7.44 -0.11
C LYS A 4 -10.93 -5.92 -0.18
N TYR A 5 -11.40 -5.32 0.92
CA TYR A 5 -11.80 -3.91 0.91
C TYR A 5 -10.72 -2.96 1.41
N ALA A 6 -9.88 -3.36 2.38
CA ALA A 6 -8.87 -2.49 2.96
C ALA A 6 -8.03 -1.72 1.92
N PRO A 7 -7.47 -2.35 0.88
CA PRO A 7 -6.69 -1.66 -0.15
C PRO A 7 -7.48 -0.62 -0.93
N GLN A 8 -8.78 -0.87 -1.16
CA GLN A 8 -9.64 0.05 -1.93
C GLN A 8 -9.83 1.40 -1.23
N PHE A 9 -9.61 1.42 0.09
CA PHE A 9 -9.76 2.59 0.95
C PHE A 9 -8.41 3.10 1.50
N GLY A 10 -7.28 2.56 1.00
CA GLY A 10 -5.92 2.94 1.41
C GLY A 10 -5.53 2.43 2.80
N ILE A 11 -6.19 1.40 3.31
CA ILE A 11 -5.91 0.79 4.60
C ILE A 11 -4.98 -0.39 4.43
N CYS A 12 -3.84 -0.38 5.14
CA CYS A 12 -2.78 -1.38 5.01
C CYS A 12 -2.84 -2.50 6.07
N VAL A 13 -3.69 -2.38 7.08
CA VAL A 13 -3.83 -3.37 8.16
C VAL A 13 -5.28 -3.80 8.32
N VAL A 14 -5.50 -5.07 8.62
CA VAL A 14 -6.86 -5.64 8.83
C VAL A 14 -7.01 -6.38 10.15
N SER A 15 -5.90 -6.73 10.80
CA SER A 15 -5.95 -7.42 12.09
C SER A 15 -6.73 -6.64 13.15
N PRO A 16 -6.55 -5.31 13.32
CA PRO A 16 -7.34 -4.53 14.26
C PRO A 16 -8.81 -4.46 13.84
N ILE A 17 -9.09 -4.38 12.53
CA ILE A 17 -10.47 -4.31 12.01
C ILE A 17 -11.23 -5.63 12.27
N ILE A 18 -10.56 -6.77 12.07
CA ILE A 18 -11.15 -8.08 12.39
C ILE A 18 -11.41 -8.20 13.89
N ALA A 19 -10.45 -7.77 14.72
CA ALA A 19 -10.61 -7.78 16.18
C ALA A 19 -11.73 -6.86 16.67
N GLN A 20 -11.88 -5.66 16.08
CA GLN A 20 -13.00 -4.76 16.32
C GLN A 20 -14.34 -5.46 16.02
N ALA A 21 -14.46 -6.08 14.84
CA ALA A 21 -15.68 -6.80 14.47
C ALA A 21 -16.00 -7.92 15.47
N CYS A 22 -15.00 -8.67 15.93
CA CYS A 22 -15.19 -9.70 16.95
C CYS A 22 -15.70 -9.11 18.28
N LEU A 23 -15.06 -8.05 18.77
CA LEU A 23 -15.37 -7.47 20.05
C LEU A 23 -16.75 -6.78 20.06
N GLU A 24 -17.00 -5.89 19.09
CA GLU A 24 -18.24 -5.10 18.97
C GLU A 24 -19.48 -5.98 18.73
N SER A 25 -19.29 -7.11 18.06
CA SER A 25 -20.40 -8.03 17.77
C SER A 25 -20.56 -9.15 18.79
N GLY A 26 -19.74 -9.18 19.85
CA GLY A 26 -19.70 -10.33 20.77
C GLY A 26 -19.41 -11.63 20.00
N TYR A 27 -18.41 -11.61 19.13
CA TYR A 27 -18.08 -12.74 18.23
C TYR A 27 -19.25 -13.18 17.34
N GLY A 28 -20.05 -12.23 16.88
CA GLY A 28 -21.19 -12.49 15.99
C GLY A 28 -22.48 -12.89 16.71
N THR A 29 -22.53 -12.83 18.03
CA THR A 29 -23.71 -13.27 18.82
C THR A 29 -24.60 -12.11 19.25
N SER A 30 -24.15 -10.86 19.13
CA SER A 30 -24.95 -9.68 19.53
C SER A 30 -26.18 -9.48 18.64
N TYR A 31 -27.18 -8.76 19.16
CA TYR A 31 -28.37 -8.40 18.38
C TYR A 31 -28.01 -7.63 17.09
N LYS A 32 -27.03 -6.74 17.15
CA LYS A 32 -26.53 -5.99 15.99
C LYS A 32 -25.93 -6.89 14.90
N ALA A 33 -25.31 -8.02 15.30
CA ALA A 33 -24.73 -8.99 14.36
C ALA A 33 -25.79 -9.69 13.49
N GLN A 34 -27.04 -9.82 13.96
CA GLN A 34 -28.17 -10.38 13.18
C GLN A 34 -28.49 -9.52 11.95
N TYR A 35 -28.16 -8.22 12.02
CA TYR A 35 -28.27 -7.26 10.92
C TYR A 35 -26.95 -7.02 10.20
N HIS A 36 -25.98 -7.90 10.37
CA HIS A 36 -24.62 -7.79 9.82
C HIS A 36 -23.87 -6.49 10.17
N ASN A 37 -24.27 -5.80 11.25
CA ASN A 37 -23.57 -4.66 11.80
C ASN A 37 -22.57 -5.10 12.88
N TYR A 38 -21.46 -5.66 12.45
CA TYR A 38 -20.41 -6.20 13.34
C TYR A 38 -19.55 -5.14 14.01
N PHE A 39 -19.67 -3.88 13.60
CA PHE A 39 -18.83 -2.78 14.05
C PHE A 39 -19.57 -1.74 14.89
N GLY A 40 -20.81 -1.98 15.24
CA GLY A 40 -21.61 -1.03 16.02
C GLY A 40 -21.76 0.34 15.31
N MET A 41 -21.97 0.33 14.01
CA MET A 41 -22.07 1.56 13.22
C MET A 41 -23.45 2.20 13.37
N LYS A 42 -23.47 3.42 13.94
CA LYS A 42 -24.68 4.22 14.11
C LYS A 42 -25.17 4.74 12.76
N TYR A 43 -26.48 4.65 12.51
CA TYR A 43 -27.10 5.12 11.27
C TYR A 43 -26.97 6.64 11.15
N ARG A 44 -26.45 7.07 10.02
CA ARG A 44 -26.32 8.49 9.65
C ARG A 44 -26.74 8.63 8.20
N LYS A 45 -27.97 8.91 8.00
CA LYS A 45 -28.74 9.05 6.76
C LYS A 45 -27.88 9.18 5.49
N ASN A 46 -28.01 8.26 4.54
CA ASN A 46 -27.38 8.28 3.21
C ASN A 46 -25.84 8.35 3.17
N ARG A 47 -25.13 8.05 4.27
CA ARG A 47 -23.67 8.09 4.33
C ARG A 47 -23.03 6.84 3.71
N LEU A 48 -23.71 5.70 3.77
CA LEU A 48 -23.25 4.44 3.22
C LEU A 48 -24.15 4.03 2.05
N ASP A 49 -23.55 3.53 0.96
CA ASP A 49 -24.30 3.06 -0.22
C ASP A 49 -24.68 1.58 -0.14
N CYS A 50 -24.03 0.82 0.74
CA CYS A 50 -24.17 -0.63 0.85
C CYS A 50 -25.08 -1.10 2.00
N HIS A 51 -25.79 -0.17 2.69
CA HIS A 51 -26.75 -0.56 3.72
C HIS A 51 -28.10 -1.00 3.13
N SER A 52 -28.81 -1.87 3.85
CA SER A 52 -30.16 -2.31 3.51
C SER A 52 -31.25 -1.59 4.32
N GLY A 53 -30.85 -0.72 5.22
CA GLY A 53 -31.74 0.02 6.11
C GLY A 53 -31.10 0.31 7.46
N TYR A 54 -31.95 0.45 8.48
CA TYR A 54 -31.52 0.63 9.87
C TYR A 54 -32.49 -0.06 10.83
N PHE A 55 -32.04 -0.26 12.05
CA PHE A 55 -32.85 -0.77 13.16
C PHE A 55 -32.51 0.01 14.42
N ARG A 56 -33.44 0.02 15.39
CA ARG A 56 -33.28 0.69 16.68
C ARG A 56 -32.84 -0.30 17.73
N ASP A 57 -31.82 0.04 18.50
CA ASP A 57 -31.30 -0.78 19.59
C ASP A 57 -30.61 0.07 20.66
N GLY A 58 -30.58 -0.46 21.89
CA GLY A 58 -29.89 0.13 23.01
C GLY A 58 -28.36 -0.16 22.96
N SER A 59 -27.62 0.71 23.60
CA SER A 59 -26.17 0.52 23.82
C SER A 59 -25.76 1.28 25.10
N GLN A 60 -24.48 1.15 25.46
CA GLN A 60 -23.89 1.94 26.54
C GLN A 60 -22.72 2.75 25.98
N GLU A 61 -22.64 3.99 26.40
CA GLU A 61 -21.52 4.89 26.14
C GLU A 61 -20.77 5.17 27.44
N GLN A 62 -19.46 5.43 27.36
CA GLN A 62 -18.64 5.76 28.50
C GLN A 62 -18.29 7.26 28.49
N LYS A 63 -18.51 7.95 29.61
CA LYS A 63 -18.08 9.34 29.80
C LYS A 63 -16.56 9.39 30.07
N ALA A 64 -15.98 10.59 29.98
CA ALA A 64 -14.57 10.82 30.25
C ALA A 64 -14.13 10.44 31.69
N ASP A 65 -15.07 10.46 32.64
CA ASP A 65 -14.86 10.04 34.02
C ASP A 65 -14.95 8.51 34.24
N GLY A 66 -15.16 7.74 33.14
CA GLY A 66 -15.30 6.29 33.17
C GLY A 66 -16.69 5.76 33.47
N THR A 67 -17.69 6.60 33.79
CA THR A 67 -19.05 6.16 34.07
C THR A 67 -19.81 5.79 32.80
N TYR A 68 -20.59 4.69 32.85
CA TYR A 68 -21.46 4.27 31.74
C TYR A 68 -22.86 4.86 31.84
N TYR A 69 -23.42 5.16 30.67
CA TYR A 69 -24.80 5.56 30.55
C TYR A 69 -25.49 4.90 29.35
N PRO A 70 -26.77 4.53 29.48
CA PRO A 70 -27.49 3.89 28.39
C PRO A 70 -27.85 4.92 27.31
N ILE A 71 -27.80 4.46 26.06
CA ILE A 71 -28.31 5.19 24.90
C ILE A 71 -29.23 4.30 24.08
N GLU A 72 -30.18 4.91 23.37
CA GLU A 72 -30.91 4.30 22.26
C GLU A 72 -30.53 5.06 21.00
N ASP A 73 -30.17 4.34 19.92
CA ASP A 73 -29.81 4.96 18.65
C ASP A 73 -30.30 4.09 17.49
N ASP A 74 -30.29 4.64 16.30
CA ASP A 74 -30.51 3.90 15.07
C ASP A 74 -29.18 3.37 14.54
N TRP A 75 -29.17 2.12 14.12
CA TRP A 75 -27.98 1.38 13.70
C TRP A 75 -28.14 0.91 12.28
N TYR A 76 -27.06 0.94 11.47
CA TYR A 76 -27.11 0.41 10.12
C TYR A 76 -27.43 -1.07 10.10
N ALA A 77 -28.27 -1.49 9.14
CA ALA A 77 -28.49 -2.87 8.76
C ALA A 77 -27.88 -3.15 7.38
N PHE A 78 -27.37 -4.36 7.19
CA PHE A 78 -26.75 -4.82 5.94
C PHE A 78 -27.31 -6.18 5.53
N GLU A 79 -27.27 -6.49 4.23
CA GLU A 79 -27.81 -7.78 3.71
C GLU A 79 -26.86 -8.95 3.94
N SER A 80 -25.57 -8.68 4.21
CA SER A 80 -24.54 -9.72 4.35
C SER A 80 -23.35 -9.26 5.16
N LEU A 81 -22.54 -10.21 5.61
CA LEU A 81 -21.22 -9.94 6.20
C LEU A 81 -20.34 -9.08 5.26
N ASP A 82 -20.34 -9.40 3.96
CA ASP A 82 -19.53 -8.66 2.97
C ASP A 82 -19.97 -7.19 2.89
N ALA A 83 -21.28 -6.93 2.85
CA ALA A 83 -21.85 -5.57 2.86
C ALA A 83 -21.54 -4.84 4.18
N GLY A 84 -21.65 -5.49 5.33
CA GLY A 84 -21.33 -4.90 6.63
C GLY A 84 -19.84 -4.51 6.74
N VAL A 85 -18.94 -5.35 6.23
CA VAL A 85 -17.50 -5.03 6.20
C VAL A 85 -17.22 -3.89 5.21
N LYS A 86 -17.81 -3.89 4.00
CA LYS A 86 -17.72 -2.75 3.07
C LYS A 86 -18.21 -1.46 3.75
N GLY A 87 -19.31 -1.57 4.46
CA GLY A 87 -19.90 -0.45 5.23
C GLY A 87 -18.93 0.14 6.24
N TYR A 88 -18.14 -0.67 6.94
CA TYR A 88 -17.11 -0.17 7.85
C TYR A 88 -16.09 0.73 7.15
N PHE A 89 -15.56 0.30 6.00
CA PHE A 89 -14.61 1.11 5.24
C PHE A 89 -15.23 2.41 4.72
N GLN A 90 -16.46 2.38 4.26
CA GLN A 90 -17.20 3.60 3.90
C GLN A 90 -17.45 4.50 5.12
N TYR A 91 -17.80 3.91 6.26
CA TYR A 91 -18.04 4.64 7.51
C TYR A 91 -16.81 5.39 7.98
N THR A 92 -15.63 4.81 7.83
CA THR A 92 -14.34 5.41 8.19
C THR A 92 -13.72 6.25 7.06
N SER A 93 -14.35 6.35 5.87
CA SER A 93 -13.86 7.16 4.73
C SER A 93 -14.33 8.61 4.81
N ILE A 94 -14.12 9.27 5.94
CA ILE A 94 -14.39 10.70 6.11
C ILE A 94 -13.11 11.39 6.60
N PRO A 95 -12.95 12.72 6.41
CA PRO A 95 -11.73 13.44 6.76
C PRO A 95 -11.21 13.18 8.18
N ARG A 96 -12.10 12.91 9.13
CA ARG A 96 -11.73 12.57 10.50
C ARG A 96 -10.78 11.38 10.61
N TYR A 97 -10.89 10.40 9.71
CA TYR A 97 -10.13 9.16 9.71
C TYR A 97 -9.09 9.07 8.59
N ASP A 98 -8.76 10.19 7.94
CA ASP A 98 -7.77 10.20 6.84
C ASP A 98 -6.36 9.81 7.31
N ASN A 99 -6.05 10.01 8.58
CA ASN A 99 -4.79 9.61 9.22
C ASN A 99 -4.60 8.08 9.35
N LEU A 100 -5.65 7.29 9.14
CA LEU A 100 -5.59 5.83 9.14
C LEU A 100 -5.02 5.27 7.83
N LYS A 101 -5.07 6.05 6.75
CA LYS A 101 -4.57 5.63 5.43
C LYS A 101 -3.05 5.50 5.45
N GLY A 102 -2.55 4.41 4.87
CA GLY A 102 -1.12 4.12 4.82
C GLY A 102 -0.48 3.70 6.14
N VAL A 103 -1.25 3.56 7.22
CA VAL A 103 -0.74 3.04 8.51
C VAL A 103 -0.47 1.55 8.38
N THR A 104 0.78 1.15 8.60
CA THR A 104 1.24 -0.25 8.51
C THR A 104 1.40 -0.93 9.88
N ASP A 105 1.40 -0.16 10.96
CA ASP A 105 1.41 -0.67 12.33
C ASP A 105 -0.03 -0.86 12.83
N PRO A 106 -0.49 -2.09 13.07
CA PRO A 106 -1.87 -2.36 13.50
C PRO A 106 -2.19 -1.82 14.90
N HIS A 107 -1.21 -1.72 15.80
CA HIS A 107 -1.43 -1.11 17.11
C HIS A 107 -1.62 0.40 16.97
N LYS A 108 -0.80 1.05 16.16
CA LYS A 108 -0.93 2.49 15.86
C LYS A 108 -2.26 2.82 15.20
N TYR A 109 -2.77 1.94 14.33
CA TYR A 109 -4.10 2.07 13.75
C TYR A 109 -5.19 2.15 14.84
N LEU A 110 -5.12 1.30 15.88
CA LEU A 110 -6.08 1.32 16.99
C LEU A 110 -5.99 2.58 17.84
N GLU A 111 -4.80 3.10 18.07
CA GLU A 111 -4.61 4.36 18.78
C GLU A 111 -5.28 5.50 18.03
N LEU A 112 -4.98 5.64 16.73
CA LEU A 112 -5.52 6.71 15.89
C LEU A 112 -7.04 6.66 15.77
N ILE A 113 -7.62 5.50 15.47
CA ILE A 113 -9.08 5.38 15.30
C ILE A 113 -9.83 5.68 16.60
N ARG A 114 -9.23 5.37 17.76
CA ARG A 114 -9.78 5.76 19.06
C ARG A 114 -9.66 7.26 19.30
N GLU A 115 -8.50 7.85 19.03
CA GLU A 115 -8.26 9.31 19.13
C GLU A 115 -9.25 10.08 18.25
N ASP A 116 -9.58 9.57 17.09
CA ASP A 116 -10.59 10.10 16.17
C ASP A 116 -12.03 9.93 16.67
N GLY A 117 -12.22 9.32 17.83
CA GLY A 117 -13.53 9.20 18.49
C GLY A 117 -14.43 8.10 17.93
N TYR A 118 -13.85 7.02 17.39
CA TYR A 118 -14.62 5.84 16.99
C TYR A 118 -15.26 5.14 18.20
N ALA A 119 -14.54 5.05 19.31
CA ALA A 119 -14.98 4.45 20.56
C ALA A 119 -14.72 5.37 21.75
N THR A 120 -15.64 5.34 22.72
CA THR A 120 -15.57 6.14 23.96
C THR A 120 -14.83 5.42 25.09
N SER A 121 -14.71 4.10 25.02
CA SER A 121 -14.07 3.27 26.06
C SER A 121 -12.60 3.63 26.26
N LEU A 122 -12.19 3.80 27.51
CA LEU A 122 -10.78 4.06 27.88
C LEU A 122 -9.88 2.87 27.63
N ASP A 123 -10.40 1.65 27.76
CA ASP A 123 -9.66 0.41 27.53
C ASP A 123 -9.80 -0.13 26.10
N TYR A 124 -10.33 0.66 25.16
CA TYR A 124 -10.65 0.21 23.81
C TYR A 124 -9.45 -0.42 23.09
N VAL A 125 -8.34 0.31 23.00
CA VAL A 125 -7.12 -0.16 22.33
C VAL A 125 -6.61 -1.47 22.97
N LYS A 126 -6.52 -1.49 24.30
CA LYS A 126 -6.08 -2.67 25.05
C LYS A 126 -6.97 -3.89 24.80
N ASN A 127 -8.29 -3.70 24.82
CA ASN A 127 -9.24 -4.80 24.64
C ASN A 127 -9.21 -5.36 23.21
N VAL A 128 -9.15 -4.48 22.20
CA VAL A 128 -9.09 -4.90 20.80
C VAL A 128 -7.74 -5.56 20.52
N TRP A 129 -6.64 -5.00 21.04
CA TRP A 129 -5.32 -5.59 20.87
C TRP A 129 -5.20 -6.98 21.48
N ALA A 130 -5.78 -7.20 22.64
CA ALA A 130 -5.83 -8.53 23.26
C ALA A 130 -6.51 -9.58 22.37
N VAL A 131 -7.51 -9.18 21.57
CA VAL A 131 -8.13 -10.07 20.57
C VAL A 131 -7.19 -10.33 19.41
N VAL A 132 -6.47 -9.30 18.93
CA VAL A 132 -5.47 -9.46 17.85
C VAL A 132 -4.43 -10.50 18.25
N GLU A 133 -3.85 -10.37 19.45
CA GLU A 133 -2.84 -11.29 19.97
C GLU A 133 -3.40 -12.70 20.20
N LYS A 134 -4.51 -12.81 20.92
CA LYS A 134 -5.14 -14.10 21.26
C LYS A 134 -5.46 -14.93 20.02
N MET A 135 -5.90 -14.29 18.94
CA MET A 135 -6.30 -14.96 17.70
C MET A 135 -5.19 -15.00 16.62
N GLY A 136 -4.04 -14.40 16.89
CA GLY A 136 -2.91 -14.32 15.93
C GLY A 136 -3.32 -13.66 14.61
N LEU A 137 -4.02 -12.52 14.68
CA LEU A 137 -4.64 -11.91 13.51
C LEU A 137 -3.65 -11.15 12.61
N THR A 138 -2.47 -10.80 13.09
CA THR A 138 -1.44 -10.04 12.33
C THR A 138 -1.02 -10.73 11.03
N LYS A 139 -1.11 -12.07 10.97
CA LYS A 139 -0.89 -12.84 9.73
C LYS A 139 -1.79 -12.44 8.55
N TYR A 140 -2.90 -11.75 8.81
CA TYR A 140 -3.80 -11.26 7.76
C TYR A 140 -3.36 -9.90 7.21
N ASP A 141 -2.54 -9.14 7.94
CA ASP A 141 -1.98 -7.87 7.47
C ASP A 141 -0.98 -8.11 6.34
N GLU A 142 -0.13 -9.15 6.46
CA GLU A 142 0.77 -9.59 5.38
C GLU A 142 0.01 -9.90 4.08
N ARG A 143 -1.19 -10.46 4.18
CA ARG A 143 -2.03 -10.78 3.02
C ARG A 143 -2.60 -9.54 2.33
N VAL A 144 -2.87 -8.47 3.06
CA VAL A 144 -3.29 -7.17 2.48
C VAL A 144 -2.16 -6.61 1.64
N ILE A 145 -0.94 -6.63 2.18
CA ILE A 145 0.26 -6.17 1.49
C ILE A 145 0.48 -7.00 0.21
N MET A 146 0.39 -8.32 0.30
CA MET A 146 0.54 -9.22 -0.86
C MET A 146 -0.56 -9.03 -1.92
N GLU A 147 -1.82 -8.78 -1.52
CA GLU A 147 -2.92 -8.50 -2.47
C GLU A 147 -2.76 -7.13 -3.13
N GLU A 148 -2.24 -6.13 -2.42
CA GLU A 148 -1.88 -4.83 -3.02
C GLU A 148 -0.72 -4.98 -4.01
N GLU A 149 0.33 -5.69 -3.62
CA GLU A 149 1.47 -5.98 -4.51
C GLU A 149 0.99 -6.69 -5.79
N THR A 150 0.08 -7.66 -5.67
CA THR A 150 -0.49 -8.38 -6.81
C THR A 150 -1.43 -7.51 -7.65
N LYS A 151 -2.21 -6.60 -7.03
CA LYS A 151 -3.12 -5.68 -7.73
C LYS A 151 -2.42 -4.48 -8.37
N MET A 152 -1.34 -4.00 -7.75
CA MET A 152 -0.51 -2.94 -8.34
C MET A 152 0.41 -3.48 -9.44
N GLY A 153 0.47 -4.82 -9.59
CA GLY A 153 1.19 -5.45 -10.70
C GLY A 153 2.71 -5.22 -10.66
N TYR A 154 3.28 -4.94 -9.48
CA TYR A 154 4.72 -4.84 -9.33
C TYR A 154 5.36 -6.22 -9.47
N THR A 155 5.73 -6.56 -10.67
CA THR A 155 6.51 -7.76 -10.94
C THR A 155 7.83 -7.33 -11.57
N ASN A 156 8.94 -7.83 -11.05
CA ASN A 156 10.24 -7.60 -11.68
C ASN A 156 10.26 -8.15 -13.10
N SER A 157 11.08 -7.53 -13.96
CA SER A 157 11.26 -8.03 -15.33
C SER A 157 11.75 -9.47 -15.34
N PRO A 158 11.18 -10.35 -16.17
CA PRO A 158 11.71 -11.69 -16.39
C PRO A 158 12.98 -11.71 -17.26
N LEU A 159 13.39 -10.57 -17.82
CA LEU A 159 14.53 -10.44 -18.72
C LEU A 159 15.86 -10.28 -17.99
N ILE A 160 15.87 -10.29 -16.65
CA ILE A 160 17.08 -10.09 -15.84
C ILE A 160 18.04 -11.28 -15.98
N ASP A 161 19.33 -10.97 -16.24
CA ASP A 161 20.42 -11.93 -16.31
C ASP A 161 21.10 -12.12 -14.95
N CYS A 162 21.05 -11.10 -14.08
CA CYS A 162 21.65 -11.15 -12.76
C CYS A 162 20.87 -10.31 -11.73
N THR A 163 21.14 -10.56 -10.46
CA THR A 163 20.55 -9.83 -9.35
C THR A 163 21.64 -9.42 -8.37
N VAL A 164 21.76 -8.11 -8.13
CA VAL A 164 22.68 -7.52 -7.15
C VAL A 164 21.85 -6.51 -6.34
N LEU A 165 21.13 -7.01 -5.34
CA LEU A 165 20.20 -6.19 -4.58
C LEU A 165 20.92 -5.16 -3.72
N SER A 166 20.48 -3.90 -3.86
CA SER A 166 20.90 -2.78 -3.03
C SER A 166 19.91 -2.58 -1.88
N PRO A 167 20.38 -2.32 -0.65
CA PRO A 167 19.51 -1.93 0.47
C PRO A 167 19.05 -0.46 0.39
N ASN A 168 19.52 0.29 -0.60
CA ASN A 168 19.31 1.74 -0.72
C ASN A 168 17.95 2.02 -1.39
N HIS A 169 16.87 1.91 -0.64
CA HIS A 169 15.50 2.20 -1.12
C HIS A 169 14.62 2.66 0.04
N SER A 170 13.51 3.32 -0.27
CA SER A 170 12.57 3.83 0.74
C SER A 170 11.41 2.88 1.04
N GLY A 171 11.58 1.58 0.80
CA GLY A 171 10.49 0.62 0.94
C GLY A 171 9.48 0.73 -0.21
N GLN A 172 8.29 0.21 0.04
CA GLN A 172 7.24 0.06 -0.96
C GLN A 172 6.81 1.38 -1.58
N ARG A 173 6.55 1.36 -2.89
CA ARG A 173 5.98 2.51 -3.62
C ARG A 173 4.57 2.82 -3.15
N THR A 174 4.27 4.11 -3.11
CA THR A 174 2.92 4.62 -2.78
C THR A 174 2.11 5.00 -4.02
N HIS A 175 2.71 4.88 -5.22
CA HIS A 175 2.10 5.27 -6.49
C HIS A 175 2.32 4.19 -7.55
N LYS A 176 1.37 4.05 -8.47
CA LYS A 176 1.53 3.20 -9.65
C LYS A 176 2.73 3.64 -10.48
N ILE A 177 3.39 2.68 -11.11
CA ILE A 177 4.40 2.95 -12.12
C ILE A 177 3.69 3.53 -13.35
N ASP A 178 4.10 4.73 -13.78
CA ASP A 178 3.55 5.42 -14.95
C ASP A 178 4.63 6.09 -15.81
N ARG A 179 5.91 5.82 -15.50
CA ARG A 179 7.06 6.36 -16.24
C ARG A 179 8.27 5.47 -16.14
N ILE A 180 9.21 5.69 -17.05
CA ILE A 180 10.53 5.05 -17.09
C ILE A 180 11.57 6.17 -17.13
N THR A 181 12.61 6.07 -16.30
CA THR A 181 13.66 7.09 -16.22
C THR A 181 15.03 6.44 -16.41
N PRO A 182 15.56 6.38 -17.63
CA PRO A 182 16.93 5.91 -17.90
C PRO A 182 17.94 7.00 -17.64
N HIS A 183 19.10 6.60 -17.09
CA HIS A 183 20.27 7.43 -16.84
C HIS A 183 21.52 6.79 -17.48
N CYS A 184 22.54 7.59 -17.71
CA CYS A 184 23.87 7.14 -18.11
C CYS A 184 24.73 6.90 -16.87
N VAL A 185 25.31 5.70 -16.72
CA VAL A 185 26.22 5.40 -15.59
C VAL A 185 27.61 6.01 -15.74
N VAL A 186 27.90 6.60 -16.91
CA VAL A 186 29.18 7.24 -17.23
C VAL A 186 30.35 6.25 -17.15
N GLY A 187 30.19 5.09 -17.78
CA GLY A 187 31.19 4.03 -17.89
C GLY A 187 30.65 2.84 -18.66
N GLN A 188 31.50 2.19 -19.46
CA GLN A 188 31.16 0.93 -20.12
C GLN A 188 31.28 -0.23 -19.12
N LEU A 189 30.31 -0.31 -18.20
CA LEU A 189 30.27 -1.29 -17.12
C LEU A 189 29.45 -2.52 -17.52
N SER A 190 29.77 -3.69 -16.95
CA SER A 190 28.87 -4.84 -17.01
C SER A 190 27.64 -4.64 -16.10
N ALA A 191 26.57 -5.39 -16.33
CA ALA A 191 25.35 -5.35 -15.54
C ALA A 191 25.63 -5.57 -14.04
N GLU A 192 26.47 -6.55 -13.70
CA GLU A 192 26.90 -6.83 -12.32
C GLU A 192 27.68 -5.67 -11.71
N SER A 193 28.56 -5.04 -12.49
CA SER A 193 29.35 -3.89 -12.04
C SER A 193 28.49 -2.67 -11.76
N ILE A 194 27.41 -2.45 -12.55
CA ILE A 194 26.42 -1.41 -12.27
C ILE A 194 25.71 -1.71 -10.95
N GLY A 195 25.27 -2.96 -10.71
CA GLY A 195 24.68 -3.37 -9.45
C GLY A 195 25.59 -3.11 -8.26
N ALA A 196 26.87 -3.43 -8.39
CA ALA A 196 27.87 -3.22 -7.34
C ALA A 196 28.17 -1.73 -7.05
N CYS A 197 27.71 -0.80 -7.89
CA CYS A 197 27.85 0.64 -7.62
C CYS A 197 26.99 1.14 -6.45
N PHE A 198 26.04 0.36 -5.95
CA PHE A 198 25.06 0.79 -4.95
C PHE A 198 25.15 0.00 -3.63
N PRO A 199 26.34 -0.06 -2.98
CA PRO A 199 26.50 -0.75 -1.70
C PRO A 199 25.75 0.00 -0.57
N SER A 200 25.60 -0.67 0.56
CA SER A 200 25.08 -0.05 1.79
C SER A 200 25.87 1.22 2.13
N GLY A 201 25.14 2.27 2.51
CA GLY A 201 25.72 3.57 2.88
C GLY A 201 25.90 4.55 1.71
N ARG A 202 25.65 4.15 0.47
CA ARG A 202 25.55 5.07 -0.67
C ARG A 202 24.12 5.60 -0.79
N GLU A 203 23.94 6.91 -0.79
CA GLU A 203 22.62 7.55 -0.91
C GLU A 203 22.13 7.60 -2.38
N ALA A 204 22.24 6.49 -3.08
CA ALA A 204 21.78 6.34 -4.46
C ALA A 204 21.45 4.88 -4.76
N SER A 205 20.55 4.65 -5.70
CA SER A 205 20.23 3.34 -6.31
C SER A 205 19.35 3.51 -7.55
N CYS A 206 19.15 2.41 -8.30
CA CYS A 206 18.18 2.33 -9.40
C CYS A 206 17.46 0.99 -9.35
N ASN A 207 16.38 0.82 -10.12
CA ASN A 207 15.69 -0.46 -10.19
C ASN A 207 16.48 -1.46 -11.03
N TYR A 208 17.01 -1.04 -12.16
CA TYR A 208 17.75 -1.89 -13.08
C TYR A 208 19.05 -1.27 -13.54
N GLY A 209 20.00 -2.12 -13.86
CA GLY A 209 21.23 -1.79 -14.60
C GLY A 209 21.26 -2.51 -15.94
N VAL A 210 21.63 -1.82 -17.01
CA VAL A 210 21.85 -2.41 -18.34
C VAL A 210 23.33 -2.27 -18.68
N GLY A 211 24.03 -3.41 -18.78
CA GLY A 211 25.46 -3.48 -19.10
C GLY A 211 25.78 -3.11 -20.55
N TYR A 212 27.07 -2.87 -20.82
CA TYR A 212 27.56 -2.57 -22.17
C TYR A 212 27.25 -3.67 -23.20
N ASP A 213 27.05 -4.89 -22.73
CA ASP A 213 26.72 -6.08 -23.51
C ASP A 213 25.22 -6.35 -23.64
N GLY A 214 24.38 -5.44 -23.10
CA GLY A 214 22.93 -5.52 -23.12
C GLY A 214 22.30 -6.38 -22.00
N ARG A 215 23.14 -7.07 -21.19
CA ARG A 215 22.64 -7.85 -20.05
C ARG A 215 22.00 -6.93 -18.98
N GLN A 216 21.03 -7.47 -18.27
CA GLN A 216 20.20 -6.70 -17.34
C GLN A 216 20.38 -7.21 -15.90
N CYS A 217 20.52 -6.29 -14.95
CA CYS A 217 20.64 -6.60 -13.52
C CYS A 217 19.49 -5.97 -12.74
N LEU A 218 18.86 -6.76 -11.87
CA LEU A 218 17.93 -6.26 -10.85
C LEU A 218 18.73 -5.72 -9.66
N ILE A 219 18.48 -4.47 -9.29
CA ILE A 219 19.21 -3.76 -8.22
C ILE A 219 18.28 -3.35 -7.09
N VAL A 220 17.10 -2.79 -7.40
CA VAL A 220 16.03 -2.56 -6.45
C VAL A 220 14.74 -3.11 -7.06
N GLU A 221 14.05 -3.97 -6.33
CA GLU A 221 12.78 -4.55 -6.81
C GLU A 221 11.78 -3.46 -7.21
N GLU A 222 11.01 -3.68 -8.28
CA GLU A 222 10.07 -2.69 -8.81
C GLU A 222 9.02 -2.23 -7.79
N LYS A 223 8.67 -3.07 -6.83
CA LYS A 223 7.77 -2.69 -5.72
C LYS A 223 8.33 -1.59 -4.82
N ASN A 224 9.66 -1.42 -4.80
CA ASN A 224 10.34 -0.47 -3.93
C ASN A 224 10.75 0.81 -4.68
N ARG A 225 10.69 1.94 -3.98
CA ARG A 225 11.19 3.23 -4.48
C ARG A 225 12.71 3.28 -4.39
N SER A 226 13.39 3.27 -5.52
CA SER A 226 14.83 3.54 -5.61
C SER A 226 15.18 5.01 -5.30
N TRP A 227 16.48 5.32 -5.19
CA TRP A 227 17.00 6.69 -4.97
C TRP A 227 17.85 7.12 -6.18
N CYS A 228 17.20 7.35 -7.32
CA CYS A 228 17.88 7.55 -8.59
C CYS A 228 17.97 9.03 -9.04
N THR A 229 16.84 9.75 -8.92
CA THR A 229 16.70 11.03 -9.62
C THR A 229 16.76 12.25 -8.70
N SER A 230 17.09 12.13 -7.44
CA SER A 230 16.97 13.20 -6.42
C SER A 230 15.55 13.80 -6.30
N SER A 231 14.57 13.16 -6.94
CA SER A 231 13.16 13.52 -6.90
C SER A 231 12.33 12.35 -6.37
N SER A 232 11.93 12.43 -5.11
CA SER A 232 11.09 11.39 -4.51
C SER A 232 9.76 11.21 -5.25
N ALA A 233 9.20 12.29 -5.80
CA ALA A 233 7.96 12.26 -6.59
C ALA A 233 8.15 11.48 -7.90
N ASN A 234 9.29 11.64 -8.59
CA ASN A 234 9.61 10.86 -9.77
C ASN A 234 9.87 9.40 -9.39
N ASP A 235 10.74 9.16 -8.42
CA ASP A 235 11.19 7.81 -8.04
C ASP A 235 10.05 6.93 -7.48
N GLN A 236 8.99 7.54 -6.91
CA GLN A 236 7.77 6.82 -6.53
C GLN A 236 6.99 6.26 -7.72
N ARG A 237 7.12 6.87 -8.89
CA ARG A 237 6.33 6.58 -10.09
C ARG A 237 7.15 5.98 -11.23
N ALA A 238 8.48 6.09 -11.17
CA ALA A 238 9.37 5.67 -12.23
C ALA A 238 9.99 4.29 -11.98
N ILE A 239 10.12 3.49 -13.03
CA ILE A 239 11.18 2.49 -13.09
C ILE A 239 12.45 3.20 -13.54
N THR A 240 13.46 3.19 -12.70
CA THR A 240 14.74 3.86 -12.94
C THR A 240 15.78 2.86 -13.43
N ILE A 241 16.54 3.25 -14.45
CA ILE A 241 17.48 2.36 -15.13
C ILE A 241 18.82 3.08 -15.30
N GLU A 242 19.90 2.48 -14.84
CA GLU A 242 21.26 2.92 -15.15
C GLU A 242 21.81 2.13 -16.34
N VAL A 243 22.29 2.83 -17.38
CA VAL A 243 22.74 2.22 -18.63
C VAL A 243 24.22 2.50 -18.84
N ALA A 244 24.97 1.46 -19.17
CA ALA A 244 26.38 1.59 -19.55
C ALA A 244 26.56 2.56 -20.73
N SER A 245 27.48 3.49 -20.60
CA SER A 245 27.69 4.56 -21.57
C SER A 245 29.20 4.94 -21.67
N ASP A 246 29.56 5.73 -22.67
CA ASP A 246 30.87 6.36 -22.70
C ASP A 246 31.09 7.30 -21.51
N LYS A 247 32.37 7.51 -21.17
CA LYS A 247 32.76 8.40 -20.04
C LYS A 247 32.69 9.86 -20.39
N THR A 248 32.55 10.21 -21.65
CA THR A 248 32.54 11.59 -22.15
C THR A 248 31.30 11.84 -23.01
N ALA A 249 30.87 13.09 -23.06
CA ALA A 249 29.74 13.48 -23.89
C ALA A 249 30.00 13.12 -25.37
N PRO A 250 28.99 12.62 -26.10
CA PRO A 250 27.56 12.60 -25.77
C PRO A 250 27.10 11.34 -24.98
N TYR A 251 27.99 10.63 -24.29
CA TYR A 251 27.68 9.46 -23.43
C TYR A 251 26.97 8.33 -24.20
N VAL A 252 27.55 7.94 -25.33
CA VAL A 252 26.98 6.97 -26.28
C VAL A 252 26.86 5.60 -25.62
N PHE A 253 25.77 4.91 -25.87
CA PHE A 253 25.57 3.50 -25.54
C PHE A 253 26.15 2.62 -26.62
N THR A 254 26.58 1.40 -26.27
CA THR A 254 26.79 0.36 -27.26
C THR A 254 25.46 -0.02 -27.91
N ASN A 255 25.51 -0.64 -29.10
CA ASN A 255 24.31 -1.15 -29.75
C ASN A 255 23.58 -2.19 -28.88
N GLU A 256 24.34 -3.03 -28.19
CA GLU A 256 23.88 -4.07 -27.29
C GLU A 256 23.17 -3.44 -26.04
N ALA A 257 23.81 -2.44 -25.40
CA ALA A 257 23.20 -1.72 -24.28
C ALA A 257 21.91 -1.01 -24.69
N TYR A 258 21.92 -0.36 -25.86
CA TYR A 258 20.70 0.29 -26.38
C TYR A 258 19.59 -0.72 -26.65
N LYS A 259 19.90 -1.87 -27.24
CA LYS A 259 18.94 -2.95 -27.49
C LYS A 259 18.38 -3.50 -26.17
N GLY A 260 19.24 -3.81 -25.20
CA GLY A 260 18.83 -4.28 -23.87
C GLY A 260 17.93 -3.28 -23.15
N LEU A 261 18.24 -1.97 -23.22
CA LEU A 261 17.38 -0.91 -22.68
C LEU A 261 16.00 -0.90 -23.35
N VAL A 262 15.94 -1.00 -24.69
CA VAL A 262 14.66 -0.99 -25.43
C VAL A 262 13.83 -2.23 -25.07
N GLU A 263 14.44 -3.41 -24.99
CA GLU A 263 13.76 -4.65 -24.60
C GLU A 263 13.18 -4.55 -23.18
N LEU A 264 13.97 -4.03 -22.23
CA LEU A 264 13.51 -3.78 -20.85
C LEU A 264 12.36 -2.77 -20.80
N CYS A 265 12.46 -1.66 -21.53
CA CYS A 265 11.39 -0.67 -21.61
C CYS A 265 10.08 -1.27 -22.18
N ILE A 266 10.18 -2.11 -23.22
CA ILE A 266 9.02 -2.80 -23.81
C ILE A 266 8.37 -3.74 -22.78
N ASP A 267 9.17 -4.50 -22.04
CA ASP A 267 8.69 -5.39 -20.99
C ASP A 267 7.98 -4.61 -19.86
N ILE A 268 8.60 -3.54 -19.37
CA ILE A 268 8.00 -2.65 -18.37
C ILE A 268 6.66 -2.08 -18.87
N CYS A 269 6.61 -1.60 -20.12
CA CYS A 269 5.38 -1.09 -20.72
C CYS A 269 4.27 -2.14 -20.76
N LYS A 270 4.58 -3.35 -21.21
CA LYS A 270 3.61 -4.46 -21.28
C LYS A 270 3.07 -4.84 -19.90
N ARG A 271 3.94 -4.99 -18.91
CA ARG A 271 3.55 -5.38 -17.54
C ARG A 271 2.73 -4.30 -16.84
N ASN A 272 2.98 -3.03 -17.13
CA ASN A 272 2.27 -1.90 -16.52
C ASN A 272 1.11 -1.35 -17.39
N GLY A 273 0.78 -1.99 -18.51
CA GLY A 273 -0.33 -1.62 -19.37
C GLY A 273 -0.15 -0.30 -20.14
N PHE A 274 1.09 0.07 -20.45
CA PHE A 274 1.37 1.29 -21.24
C PHE A 274 1.16 1.03 -22.72
N ASN A 275 0.30 1.82 -23.37
CA ASN A 275 0.03 1.73 -24.81
C ASN A 275 1.05 2.52 -25.63
N LYS A 276 1.63 3.56 -25.01
CA LYS A 276 2.67 4.41 -25.61
C LYS A 276 3.50 5.07 -24.53
N VAL A 277 4.73 5.41 -24.85
CA VAL A 277 5.61 6.26 -24.06
C VAL A 277 5.70 7.63 -24.73
N LEU A 278 5.54 8.69 -23.94
CA LEU A 278 5.71 10.07 -24.41
C LEU A 278 7.04 10.59 -23.85
N TRP A 279 7.77 11.30 -24.68
CA TRP A 279 8.95 12.03 -24.28
C TRP A 279 8.78 13.50 -24.64
N PHE A 280 9.11 14.37 -23.70
CA PHE A 280 9.06 15.80 -23.89
C PHE A 280 10.44 16.40 -23.62
N ALA A 281 10.95 17.22 -24.55
CA ALA A 281 12.19 17.95 -24.35
C ALA A 281 12.05 19.10 -23.33
N ASP A 282 10.83 19.50 -23.07
CA ASP A 282 10.46 20.53 -22.13
C ASP A 282 10.25 19.96 -20.72
N LYS A 283 11.07 20.37 -19.77
CA LYS A 283 11.02 19.89 -18.38
C LYS A 283 9.72 20.24 -17.62
N ASP A 284 8.93 21.19 -18.13
CA ASP A 284 7.70 21.66 -17.50
C ASP A 284 6.44 20.94 -18.03
N LYS A 285 6.64 19.95 -18.92
CA LYS A 285 5.62 19.05 -19.47
C LYS A 285 5.83 17.62 -19.05
#